data_c7437fe94dde4154d7fb42617fa887da
#
_entry.id   c7437fe94dde4154d7fb42617fa887da
#
_cell.length_a   1.000
_cell.length_b   1.000
_cell.length_c   1.000
_cell.angle_alpha   90.00
_cell.angle_beta   90.00
_cell.angle_gamma   90.00
#
_symmetry.space_group_name_H-M   'P 1'
#
loop_
_entity.id
_entity.type
_entity.pdbx_description
1 polymer ?
#
loop_
_entity_poly.entity_id
_entity_poly.type
_entity_poly.pdbx_seq_one_letter_code
_entity_poly.pdbx_strand_id
1 'polypeptide(L)'
;VVTNNLQEAAELKLQPRTESKWQKVLNYKIGGVIPVGLYIPFMAVVYLLMNSGKLGSDMPGAVSVMVLYGFILAEIGKRIPILKDIGGAAIMATFVPSYMVYAHLFPQSAIDSVTDFMDNTNFLYVYIAIVIAGSILGMNRELMIKAVVRLAVPLTIGSILGTGVGLLTGVALGIPAYDTLFYILAPIMAGGVGEGAIPLSIGYSQILGSTQGEQFAMIIPAVMLGSLCAIILSGLLKQLGDRKPELTGNGMLLKTGDSDVLGLAEDKNKKTLDLYQMAAGAILAIGFFMVGTLAAEFVGLPGPIVMLFAAFLAKYFGWLPKFLEDGAQQMQRFFVIAVTYPLLLAVGVAKTPWEALISVISPAYFITIFVTVLTVVVSGYFAGKWMKMYPVEAAIITSTRCSQGGTGDVAILSAADRMVLMPFAQVSTRLGGAATVTLAIFLLRYLTH
;
A
#
# COMPACT_ATOMS: atom_id res chain seq x y z
N VAL A 1 -54.97 17.06 22.74
CA VAL A 1 -54.93 15.59 22.70
C VAL A 1 -54.15 15.11 21.48
N VAL A 2 -54.35 15.69 20.27
CA VAL A 2 -53.70 15.28 19.04
C VAL A 2 -52.17 15.62 19.02
N THR A 3 -51.80 16.74 19.64
CA THR A 3 -50.38 17.19 19.72
C THR A 3 -49.56 16.33 20.69
N ASN A 4 -50.15 15.82 21.78
CA ASN A 4 -49.41 14.93 22.69
C ASN A 4 -49.15 13.56 22.08
N ASN A 5 -50.05 13.01 21.27
CA ASN A 5 -49.85 11.73 20.59
C ASN A 5 -48.78 11.79 19.50
N LEU A 6 -48.53 12.96 18.89
CA LEU A 6 -47.46 13.14 17.89
C LEU A 6 -46.10 13.30 18.55
N GLN A 7 -46.04 13.89 19.74
CA GLN A 7 -44.80 13.98 20.52
C GLN A 7 -44.41 12.62 21.12
N GLU A 8 -45.36 11.88 21.70
CA GLU A 8 -45.13 10.51 22.17
C GLU A 8 -44.72 9.56 21.04
N ALA A 9 -45.33 9.69 19.85
CA ALA A 9 -44.92 8.91 18.68
C ALA A 9 -43.51 9.29 18.12
N ALA A 10 -43.10 10.55 18.32
CA ALA A 10 -41.76 11.03 17.97
C ALA A 10 -40.72 10.57 19.00
N GLU A 11 -41.05 10.58 20.28
CA GLU A 11 -40.16 10.08 21.35
C GLU A 11 -40.01 8.55 21.33
N LEU A 12 -41.03 7.79 20.93
CA LEU A 12 -40.95 6.35 20.71
C LEU A 12 -40.03 5.97 19.52
N LYS A 13 -39.81 6.88 18.55
CA LYS A 13 -38.85 6.68 17.45
C LYS A 13 -37.42 7.03 17.84
N LEU A 14 -37.20 7.69 18.97
CA LEU A 14 -35.86 8.14 19.43
C LEU A 14 -35.23 7.23 20.49
N GLN A 15 -35.92 6.19 20.96
CA GLN A 15 -35.29 5.19 21.80
C GLN A 15 -34.35 4.34 20.92
N PRO A 16 -33.05 4.28 21.19
CA PRO A 16 -32.14 3.38 20.48
C PRO A 16 -32.64 1.95 20.74
N ARG A 17 -33.21 1.31 19.69
CA ARG A 17 -33.54 -0.11 19.76
C ARG A 17 -32.26 -0.82 20.15
N THR A 18 -32.25 -1.42 21.33
CA THR A 18 -31.12 -2.31 21.74
C THR A 18 -31.02 -3.44 20.71
N GLU A 19 -30.09 -3.30 19.78
CA GLU A 19 -29.86 -4.33 18.79
C GLU A 19 -29.56 -5.66 19.48
N SER A 20 -30.30 -6.69 19.12
CA SER A 20 -30.05 -8.03 19.61
C SER A 20 -28.63 -8.49 19.20
N LYS A 21 -28.03 -9.44 19.91
CA LYS A 21 -26.72 -9.98 19.56
C LYS A 21 -26.68 -10.48 18.12
N TRP A 22 -27.74 -11.06 17.62
CA TRP A 22 -27.89 -11.52 16.24
C TRP A 22 -27.95 -10.36 15.23
N GLN A 23 -28.64 -9.27 15.54
CA GLN A 23 -28.67 -8.08 14.69
C GLN A 23 -27.28 -7.44 14.58
N LYS A 24 -26.51 -7.41 15.67
CA LYS A 24 -25.10 -6.92 15.63
C LYS A 24 -24.21 -7.77 14.73
N VAL A 25 -24.38 -9.09 14.74
CA VAL A 25 -23.65 -10.00 13.86
C VAL A 25 -24.06 -9.82 12.40
N LEU A 26 -25.35 -9.76 12.12
CA LEU A 26 -25.86 -9.58 10.75
C LEU A 26 -25.50 -8.22 10.15
N ASN A 27 -25.45 -7.18 10.98
CA ASN A 27 -25.09 -5.82 10.58
C ASN A 27 -23.56 -5.59 10.53
N TYR A 28 -22.76 -6.54 11.03
CA TYR A 28 -21.30 -6.45 10.92
C TYR A 28 -20.90 -6.40 9.46
N LYS A 29 -20.04 -5.41 9.08
CA LYS A 29 -19.64 -5.18 7.70
C LYS A 29 -18.30 -5.85 7.40
N ILE A 30 -18.29 -6.85 6.52
CA ILE A 30 -17.07 -7.47 6.01
C ILE A 30 -16.32 -6.45 5.15
N GLY A 31 -15.03 -6.28 5.43
CA GLY A 31 -14.22 -5.26 4.78
C GLY A 31 -14.67 -3.82 5.05
N GLY A 32 -15.61 -3.61 6.00
CA GLY A 32 -16.23 -2.32 6.23
C GLY A 32 -17.31 -1.92 5.19
N VAL A 33 -17.59 -2.79 4.21
CA VAL A 33 -18.43 -2.48 3.03
C VAL A 33 -19.78 -3.19 3.09
N ILE A 34 -19.81 -4.52 3.19
CA ILE A 34 -21.05 -5.32 3.02
C ILE A 34 -21.42 -6.00 4.33
N PRO A 35 -22.68 -5.85 4.81
CA PRO A 35 -23.18 -6.55 6.00
C PRO A 35 -23.14 -8.08 5.82
N VAL A 36 -22.76 -8.81 6.87
CA VAL A 36 -22.69 -10.29 6.90
C VAL A 36 -23.99 -10.93 6.46
N GLY A 37 -25.13 -10.35 6.84
CA GLY A 37 -26.45 -10.87 6.47
C GLY A 37 -26.72 -10.94 4.96
N LEU A 38 -26.10 -10.06 4.17
CA LEU A 38 -26.15 -10.08 2.70
C LEU A 38 -24.94 -10.82 2.10
N TYR A 39 -23.83 -10.77 2.76
CA TYR A 39 -22.58 -11.37 2.28
C TYR A 39 -22.66 -12.88 2.17
N ILE A 40 -23.19 -13.55 3.22
CA ILE A 40 -23.30 -15.02 3.24
C ILE A 40 -24.18 -15.55 2.11
N PRO A 41 -25.41 -15.02 1.85
CA PRO A 41 -26.20 -15.45 0.69
C PRO A 41 -25.49 -15.26 -0.65
N PHE A 42 -24.83 -14.10 -0.88
CA PHE A 42 -24.07 -13.88 -2.12
C PHE A 42 -22.90 -14.85 -2.27
N MET A 43 -22.16 -15.10 -1.18
CA MET A 43 -21.08 -16.09 -1.17
C MET A 43 -21.60 -17.48 -1.52
N ALA A 44 -22.74 -17.90 -0.98
CA ALA A 44 -23.35 -19.19 -1.29
C ALA A 44 -23.74 -19.31 -2.77
N VAL A 45 -24.33 -18.26 -3.36
CA VAL A 45 -24.69 -18.25 -4.79
C VAL A 45 -23.43 -18.37 -5.66
N VAL A 46 -22.40 -17.56 -5.40
CA VAL A 46 -21.15 -17.59 -6.19
C VAL A 46 -20.45 -18.94 -6.02
N TYR A 47 -20.40 -19.51 -4.81
CA TYR A 47 -19.86 -20.83 -4.55
C TYR A 47 -20.57 -21.92 -5.35
N LEU A 48 -21.92 -21.89 -5.42
CA LEU A 48 -22.72 -22.85 -6.21
C LEU A 48 -22.45 -22.68 -7.72
N LEU A 49 -22.36 -21.46 -8.23
CA LEU A 49 -22.04 -21.19 -9.63
C LEU A 49 -20.64 -21.69 -10.01
N MET A 50 -19.65 -21.45 -9.14
CA MET A 50 -18.29 -21.95 -9.33
C MET A 50 -18.23 -23.48 -9.42
N ASN A 51 -18.85 -24.18 -8.44
CA ASN A 51 -18.81 -25.64 -8.39
C ASN A 51 -19.68 -26.33 -9.44
N SER A 52 -20.72 -25.65 -9.96
CA SER A 52 -21.54 -26.16 -11.05
C SER A 52 -20.95 -25.91 -12.44
N GLY A 53 -19.79 -25.24 -12.53
CA GLY A 53 -19.19 -24.84 -13.80
C GLY A 53 -20.02 -23.79 -14.59
N LYS A 54 -20.98 -23.13 -13.93
CA LYS A 54 -21.87 -22.12 -14.54
C LYS A 54 -21.42 -20.69 -14.27
N LEU A 55 -20.28 -20.50 -13.61
CA LEU A 55 -19.68 -19.16 -13.46
C LEU A 55 -19.23 -18.69 -14.84
N GLY A 56 -19.74 -17.52 -15.28
CA GLY A 56 -19.32 -16.94 -16.55
C GLY A 56 -17.86 -16.47 -16.49
N SER A 57 -17.14 -16.60 -17.63
CA SER A 57 -15.81 -15.98 -17.80
C SER A 57 -15.92 -14.50 -18.16
N ASP A 58 -17.05 -13.88 -17.85
CA ASP A 58 -17.31 -12.46 -18.04
C ASP A 58 -16.89 -11.62 -16.84
N MET A 59 -16.88 -10.31 -17.02
CA MET A 59 -16.51 -9.35 -15.96
C MET A 59 -17.36 -9.50 -14.68
N PRO A 60 -18.68 -9.65 -14.70
CA PRO A 60 -19.49 -9.90 -13.51
C PRO A 60 -19.11 -11.17 -12.75
N GLY A 61 -18.83 -12.28 -13.46
CA GLY A 61 -18.37 -13.53 -12.87
C GLY A 61 -17.04 -13.36 -12.13
N ALA A 62 -16.04 -12.80 -12.81
CA ALA A 62 -14.74 -12.53 -12.22
C ALA A 62 -14.82 -11.59 -11.02
N VAL A 63 -15.49 -10.44 -11.15
CA VAL A 63 -15.61 -9.44 -10.08
C VAL A 63 -16.34 -10.01 -8.88
N SER A 64 -17.36 -10.87 -9.06
CA SER A 64 -18.07 -11.49 -7.93
C SER A 64 -17.14 -12.39 -7.10
N VAL A 65 -16.29 -13.20 -7.73
CA VAL A 65 -15.27 -14.00 -7.05
C VAL A 65 -14.25 -13.11 -6.36
N MET A 66 -13.70 -12.13 -7.08
CA MET A 66 -12.68 -11.21 -6.57
C MET A 66 -13.18 -10.47 -5.32
N VAL A 67 -14.37 -9.91 -5.36
CA VAL A 67 -14.95 -9.13 -4.26
C VAL A 67 -15.25 -10.02 -3.06
N LEU A 68 -15.98 -11.12 -3.25
CA LEU A 68 -16.42 -11.94 -2.13
C LEU A 68 -15.26 -12.68 -1.47
N TYR A 69 -14.40 -13.32 -2.21
CA TYR A 69 -13.24 -14.01 -1.62
C TYR A 69 -12.14 -13.03 -1.16
N GLY A 70 -11.90 -11.93 -1.89
CA GLY A 70 -10.91 -10.93 -1.52
C GLY A 70 -11.22 -10.24 -0.19
N PHE A 71 -12.47 -9.83 0.03
CA PHE A 71 -12.85 -9.18 1.29
C PHE A 71 -12.87 -10.15 2.47
N ILE A 72 -13.36 -11.39 2.32
CA ILE A 72 -13.39 -12.34 3.44
C ILE A 72 -11.97 -12.71 3.87
N LEU A 73 -11.06 -12.96 2.92
CA LEU A 73 -9.68 -13.28 3.22
C LEU A 73 -8.96 -12.10 3.88
N ALA A 74 -9.19 -10.89 3.38
CA ALA A 74 -8.66 -9.68 4.01
C ALA A 74 -9.20 -9.49 5.44
N GLU A 75 -10.48 -9.76 5.66
CA GLU A 75 -11.12 -9.67 6.98
C GLU A 75 -10.55 -10.69 7.97
N ILE A 76 -10.31 -11.92 7.51
CA ILE A 76 -9.62 -12.96 8.30
C ILE A 76 -8.21 -12.50 8.65
N GLY A 77 -7.46 -11.96 7.67
CA GLY A 77 -6.10 -11.46 7.88
C GLY A 77 -6.00 -10.32 8.89
N LYS A 78 -7.03 -9.47 8.99
CA LYS A 78 -7.12 -8.39 10.00
C LYS A 78 -7.35 -8.90 11.41
N ARG A 79 -7.80 -10.14 11.60
CA ARG A 79 -8.16 -10.72 12.90
C ARG A 79 -7.13 -11.67 13.46
N ILE A 80 -6.27 -12.23 12.63
CA ILE A 80 -5.23 -13.15 13.08
C ILE A 80 -4.18 -12.35 13.87
N PRO A 81 -3.94 -12.71 15.17
CA PRO A 81 -2.88 -12.08 15.95
C PRO A 81 -1.53 -12.13 15.22
N ILE A 82 -0.70 -11.12 15.39
CA ILE A 82 0.57 -10.92 14.68
C ILE A 82 0.34 -10.56 13.21
N LEU A 83 -0.43 -11.36 12.46
CA LEU A 83 -0.65 -11.13 11.03
C LEU A 83 -1.35 -9.78 10.76
N LYS A 84 -2.32 -9.40 11.61
CA LYS A 84 -3.04 -8.10 11.52
C LYS A 84 -2.10 -6.90 11.53
N ASP A 85 -0.99 -7.00 12.26
CA ASP A 85 -0.05 -5.90 12.49
C ASP A 85 1.02 -5.79 11.38
N ILE A 86 1.13 -6.83 10.52
CA ILE A 86 2.11 -6.91 9.43
C ILE A 86 1.48 -6.86 8.02
N GLY A 87 0.24 -6.40 7.92
CA GLY A 87 -0.48 -6.38 6.64
C GLY A 87 -1.21 -7.68 6.30
N GLY A 88 -1.65 -8.40 7.31
CA GLY A 88 -2.34 -9.69 7.18
C GLY A 88 -3.50 -9.68 6.19
N ALA A 89 -4.18 -8.56 6.02
CA ALA A 89 -5.22 -8.42 5.02
C ALA A 89 -4.70 -8.64 3.59
N ALA A 90 -3.57 -8.02 3.24
CA ALA A 90 -2.95 -8.17 1.93
C ALA A 90 -2.31 -9.55 1.76
N ILE A 91 -1.64 -10.06 2.80
CA ILE A 91 -1.05 -11.41 2.83
C ILE A 91 -2.12 -12.46 2.56
N MET A 92 -3.21 -12.44 3.32
CA MET A 92 -4.29 -13.40 3.16
C MET A 92 -4.99 -13.29 1.81
N ALA A 93 -5.25 -12.06 1.34
CA ALA A 93 -5.90 -11.83 0.07
C ALA A 93 -5.05 -12.24 -1.15
N THR A 94 -3.71 -12.32 -1.02
CA THR A 94 -2.81 -12.70 -2.12
C THR A 94 -2.34 -14.14 -2.00
N PHE A 95 -1.84 -14.55 -0.83
CA PHE A 95 -1.14 -15.82 -0.68
C PHE A 95 -2.10 -17.00 -0.50
N VAL A 96 -3.23 -16.80 0.18
CA VAL A 96 -4.20 -17.89 0.33
C VAL A 96 -4.82 -18.31 -1.01
N PRO A 97 -5.26 -17.38 -1.89
CA PRO A 97 -5.72 -17.76 -3.24
C PRO A 97 -4.64 -18.45 -4.06
N SER A 98 -3.39 -17.97 -4.02
CA SER A 98 -2.25 -18.63 -4.69
C SER A 98 -2.08 -20.08 -4.21
N TYR A 99 -2.11 -20.31 -2.89
CA TYR A 99 -2.08 -21.67 -2.32
C TYR A 99 -3.30 -22.49 -2.71
N MET A 100 -4.51 -21.89 -2.72
CA MET A 100 -5.74 -22.62 -3.11
C MET A 100 -5.69 -23.08 -4.56
N VAL A 101 -5.10 -22.30 -5.47
CA VAL A 101 -4.86 -22.70 -6.86
C VAL A 101 -3.86 -23.86 -6.91
N TYR A 102 -2.73 -23.73 -6.23
CA TYR A 102 -1.69 -24.77 -6.14
C TYR A 102 -2.22 -26.09 -5.58
N ALA A 103 -3.01 -26.04 -4.52
CA ALA A 103 -3.59 -27.21 -3.86
C ALA A 103 -4.87 -27.73 -4.54
N HIS A 104 -5.24 -27.21 -5.72
CA HIS A 104 -6.46 -27.56 -6.45
C HIS A 104 -7.77 -27.41 -5.63
N LEU A 105 -7.77 -26.47 -4.67
CA LEU A 105 -8.94 -26.15 -3.84
C LEU A 105 -9.87 -25.12 -4.49
N PHE A 106 -9.37 -24.40 -5.50
CA PHE A 106 -10.14 -23.41 -6.23
C PHE A 106 -10.70 -24.04 -7.52
N PRO A 107 -12.03 -23.99 -7.77
CA PRO A 107 -12.61 -24.54 -8.98
C PRO A 107 -12.03 -23.90 -10.25
N GLN A 108 -11.80 -24.70 -11.30
CA GLN A 108 -11.20 -24.23 -12.54
C GLN A 108 -11.99 -23.08 -13.18
N SER A 109 -13.32 -23.14 -13.11
CA SER A 109 -14.19 -22.05 -13.62
C SER A 109 -13.93 -20.68 -12.98
N ALA A 110 -13.54 -20.65 -11.70
CA ALA A 110 -13.18 -19.41 -11.02
C ALA A 110 -11.78 -18.94 -11.41
N ILE A 111 -10.83 -19.89 -11.55
CA ILE A 111 -9.47 -19.57 -12.01
C ILE A 111 -9.54 -18.96 -13.41
N ASP A 112 -10.26 -19.62 -14.33
CA ASP A 112 -10.40 -19.13 -15.71
C ASP A 112 -11.07 -17.77 -15.77
N SER A 113 -12.19 -17.58 -15.04
CA SER A 113 -12.92 -16.32 -15.00
C SER A 113 -12.04 -15.16 -14.52
N VAL A 114 -11.31 -15.35 -13.41
CA VAL A 114 -10.43 -14.31 -12.85
C VAL A 114 -9.23 -14.04 -13.75
N THR A 115 -8.63 -15.11 -14.33
CA THR A 115 -7.46 -14.97 -15.21
C THR A 115 -7.83 -14.26 -16.49
N ASP A 116 -8.92 -14.69 -17.16
CA ASP A 116 -9.42 -14.05 -18.38
C ASP A 116 -9.73 -12.56 -18.16
N PHE A 117 -10.36 -12.22 -17.01
CA PHE A 117 -10.60 -10.83 -16.65
C PHE A 117 -9.29 -10.05 -16.53
N MET A 118 -8.31 -10.56 -15.80
CA MET A 118 -7.03 -9.88 -15.59
C MET A 118 -6.25 -9.68 -16.88
N ASP A 119 -6.24 -10.68 -17.76
CA ASP A 119 -5.47 -10.65 -18.99
C ASP A 119 -6.14 -9.80 -20.09
N ASN A 120 -7.47 -9.86 -20.19
CA ASN A 120 -8.20 -9.15 -21.25
C ASN A 120 -8.44 -7.67 -20.92
N THR A 121 -8.63 -7.30 -19.64
CA THR A 121 -8.97 -5.93 -19.26
C THR A 121 -7.77 -5.07 -18.89
N ASN A 122 -6.64 -5.69 -18.57
CA ASN A 122 -5.49 -4.98 -17.98
C ASN A 122 -5.88 -4.10 -16.77
N PHE A 123 -6.86 -4.54 -15.97
CA PHE A 123 -7.47 -3.77 -14.89
C PHE A 123 -6.45 -3.26 -13.86
N LEU A 124 -5.34 -3.97 -13.73
CA LEU A 124 -4.23 -3.58 -12.86
C LEU A 124 -3.69 -2.19 -13.21
N TYR A 125 -3.60 -1.85 -14.51
CA TYR A 125 -3.10 -0.53 -14.93
C TYR A 125 -4.08 0.60 -14.60
N VAL A 126 -5.40 0.35 -14.67
CA VAL A 126 -6.42 1.31 -14.23
C VAL A 126 -6.30 1.56 -12.72
N TYR A 127 -6.13 0.49 -11.93
CA TYR A 127 -5.90 0.60 -10.50
C TYR A 127 -4.66 1.44 -10.19
N ILE A 128 -3.53 1.14 -10.84
CA ILE A 128 -2.26 1.88 -10.65
C ILE A 128 -2.43 3.35 -11.01
N ALA A 129 -3.06 3.66 -12.15
CA ALA A 129 -3.28 5.03 -12.60
C ALA A 129 -4.01 5.85 -11.54
N ILE A 130 -5.12 5.32 -11.03
CA ILE A 130 -5.94 6.00 -10.03
C ILE A 130 -5.22 6.12 -8.69
N VAL A 131 -4.57 5.04 -8.23
CA VAL A 131 -3.92 5.03 -6.91
C VAL A 131 -2.69 5.94 -6.91
N ILE A 132 -1.83 5.87 -7.92
CA ILE A 132 -0.61 6.70 -7.98
C ILE A 132 -0.98 8.18 -8.15
N ALA A 133 -1.78 8.52 -9.16
CA ALA A 133 -2.14 9.92 -9.40
C ALA A 133 -2.87 10.52 -8.18
N GLY A 134 -3.87 9.81 -7.64
CA GLY A 134 -4.63 10.30 -6.50
C GLY A 134 -3.81 10.42 -5.22
N SER A 135 -2.83 9.53 -5.02
CA SER A 135 -1.96 9.57 -3.85
C SER A 135 -1.03 10.79 -3.87
N ILE A 136 -0.46 11.11 -5.02
CA ILE A 136 0.45 12.26 -5.17
C ILE A 136 -0.33 13.58 -5.18
N LEU A 137 -1.37 13.67 -6.01
CA LEU A 137 -2.15 14.90 -6.13
C LEU A 137 -2.92 15.25 -4.85
N GLY A 138 -3.32 14.23 -4.09
CA GLY A 138 -4.00 14.40 -2.80
C GLY A 138 -3.13 14.92 -1.65
N MET A 139 -1.80 14.98 -1.82
CA MET A 139 -0.91 15.52 -0.79
C MET A 139 -1.03 17.05 -0.67
N ASN A 140 -0.82 17.58 0.54
CA ASN A 140 -0.66 19.03 0.71
C ASN A 140 0.65 19.47 0.04
N ARG A 141 0.59 20.42 -0.91
CA ARG A 141 1.75 20.88 -1.69
C ARG A 141 2.85 21.50 -0.82
N GLU A 142 2.50 22.38 0.11
CA GLU A 142 3.48 23.04 0.98
C GLU A 142 4.19 22.03 1.90
N LEU A 143 3.39 21.11 2.48
CA LEU A 143 3.91 20.04 3.31
C LEU A 143 4.84 19.13 2.50
N MET A 144 4.45 18.77 1.27
CA MET A 144 5.25 17.94 0.37
C MET A 144 6.62 18.59 0.10
N ILE A 145 6.65 19.88 -0.25
CA ILE A 145 7.89 20.62 -0.53
C ILE A 145 8.77 20.70 0.74
N LYS A 146 8.20 21.15 1.86
CA LYS A 146 8.92 21.27 3.14
C LYS A 146 9.45 19.92 3.63
N ALA A 147 8.63 18.86 3.52
CA ALA A 147 9.02 17.52 3.93
C ALA A 147 10.12 16.94 3.04
N VAL A 148 10.03 17.10 1.71
CA VAL A 148 11.06 16.62 0.78
C VAL A 148 12.41 17.23 1.12
N VAL A 149 12.48 18.55 1.29
CA VAL A 149 13.75 19.23 1.61
C VAL A 149 14.34 18.75 2.94
N ARG A 150 13.52 18.58 3.96
CA ARG A 150 13.97 18.17 5.31
C ARG A 150 14.31 16.68 5.40
N LEU A 151 13.53 15.83 4.76
CA LEU A 151 13.71 14.38 4.82
C LEU A 151 14.65 13.82 3.74
N ALA A 152 14.97 14.60 2.71
CA ALA A 152 15.83 14.15 1.62
C ALA A 152 17.15 13.54 2.12
N VAL A 153 17.82 14.21 3.07
CA VAL A 153 19.11 13.75 3.60
C VAL A 153 18.98 12.46 4.42
N PRO A 154 18.13 12.40 5.46
CA PRO A 154 17.97 11.15 6.23
C PRO A 154 17.51 9.96 5.36
N LEU A 155 16.57 10.21 4.45
CA LEU A 155 16.04 9.16 3.57
C LEU A 155 17.10 8.67 2.57
N THR A 156 17.89 9.58 1.99
CA THR A 156 18.96 9.21 1.04
C THR A 156 20.07 8.45 1.75
N ILE A 157 20.54 8.94 2.89
CA ILE A 157 21.57 8.26 3.71
C ILE A 157 21.05 6.88 4.13
N GLY A 158 19.80 6.79 4.63
CA GLY A 158 19.17 5.54 5.02
C GLY A 158 19.08 4.55 3.87
N SER A 159 18.67 5.01 2.68
CA SER A 159 18.56 4.17 1.51
C SER A 159 19.93 3.67 1.02
N ILE A 160 20.94 4.53 0.95
CA ILE A 160 22.29 4.15 0.50
C ILE A 160 22.94 3.16 1.47
N LEU A 161 22.94 3.49 2.76
CA LEU A 161 23.54 2.61 3.78
C LEU A 161 22.75 1.31 3.92
N GLY A 162 21.41 1.37 3.93
CA GLY A 162 20.55 0.18 3.97
C GLY A 162 20.80 -0.75 2.77
N THR A 163 20.90 -0.18 1.56
CA THR A 163 21.21 -0.95 0.35
C THR A 163 22.64 -1.54 0.42
N GLY A 164 23.63 -0.74 0.80
CA GLY A 164 25.02 -1.20 0.88
C GLY A 164 25.23 -2.32 1.90
N VAL A 165 24.77 -2.11 3.15
CA VAL A 165 24.90 -3.12 4.21
C VAL A 165 24.02 -4.34 3.92
N GLY A 166 22.80 -4.14 3.41
CA GLY A 166 21.92 -5.21 3.02
C GLY A 166 22.49 -6.08 1.90
N LEU A 167 23.11 -5.46 0.88
CA LEU A 167 23.77 -6.17 -0.21
C LEU A 167 24.95 -7.01 0.30
N LEU A 168 25.80 -6.41 1.12
CA LEU A 168 26.91 -7.13 1.75
C LEU A 168 26.44 -8.31 2.61
N THR A 169 25.35 -8.11 3.36
CA THR A 169 24.78 -9.18 4.21
C THR A 169 24.21 -10.31 3.36
N GLY A 170 23.42 -10.00 2.31
CA GLY A 170 22.84 -11.03 1.43
C GLY A 170 23.90 -11.85 0.75
N VAL A 171 24.91 -11.20 0.17
CA VAL A 171 26.04 -11.87 -0.48
C VAL A 171 26.84 -12.72 0.53
N ALA A 172 27.12 -12.21 1.71
CA ALA A 172 27.82 -12.95 2.77
C ALA A 172 27.04 -14.20 3.24
N LEU A 173 25.71 -14.18 3.12
CA LEU A 173 24.84 -15.31 3.43
C LEU A 173 24.56 -16.24 2.23
N GLY A 174 25.22 -16.01 1.10
CA GLY A 174 25.14 -16.85 -0.10
C GLY A 174 24.00 -16.51 -1.05
N ILE A 175 23.30 -15.39 -0.86
CA ILE A 175 22.30 -14.91 -1.83
C ILE A 175 23.03 -14.15 -2.95
N PRO A 176 22.78 -14.45 -4.24
CA PRO A 176 23.39 -13.71 -5.32
C PRO A 176 23.17 -12.20 -5.21
N ALA A 177 24.17 -11.40 -5.56
CA ALA A 177 24.09 -9.93 -5.45
C ALA A 177 22.93 -9.36 -6.27
N TYR A 178 22.65 -9.95 -7.43
CA TYR A 178 21.53 -9.60 -8.29
C TYR A 178 20.18 -9.82 -7.55
N ASP A 179 19.97 -11.01 -7.01
CA ASP A 179 18.72 -11.34 -6.30
C ASP A 179 18.57 -10.51 -5.03
N THR A 180 19.65 -10.30 -4.30
CA THR A 180 19.66 -9.44 -3.12
C THR A 180 19.22 -8.02 -3.49
N LEU A 181 19.79 -7.43 -4.54
CA LEU A 181 19.50 -6.05 -4.92
C LEU A 181 18.08 -5.88 -5.46
N PHE A 182 17.69 -6.73 -6.43
CA PHE A 182 16.43 -6.53 -7.17
C PHE A 182 15.22 -7.17 -6.51
N TYR A 183 15.37 -8.26 -5.77
CA TYR A 183 14.26 -8.99 -5.16
C TYR A 183 14.14 -8.86 -3.64
N ILE A 184 15.15 -8.24 -2.98
CA ILE A 184 15.09 -7.95 -1.55
C ILE A 184 15.15 -6.44 -1.29
N LEU A 185 16.26 -5.79 -1.64
CA LEU A 185 16.54 -4.41 -1.21
C LEU A 185 15.66 -3.39 -1.93
N ALA A 186 15.53 -3.48 -3.24
CA ALA A 186 14.68 -2.57 -4.00
C ALA A 186 13.21 -2.69 -3.59
N PRO A 187 12.61 -3.91 -3.46
CA PRO A 187 11.25 -4.08 -2.99
C PRO A 187 10.98 -3.52 -1.59
N ILE A 188 11.86 -3.73 -0.62
CA ILE A 188 11.73 -3.20 0.75
C ILE A 188 11.55 -1.68 0.73
N MET A 189 12.25 -0.99 -0.17
CA MET A 189 12.28 0.47 -0.25
C MET A 189 11.37 1.05 -1.35
N ALA A 190 10.57 0.23 -2.02
CA ALA A 190 9.74 0.65 -3.15
C ALA A 190 8.50 1.46 -2.77
N GLY A 191 8.20 1.63 -1.48
CA GLY A 191 7.06 2.42 -1.03
C GLY A 191 5.74 1.66 -0.92
N GLY A 192 5.79 0.33 -0.86
CA GLY A 192 4.65 -0.52 -0.55
C GLY A 192 4.13 -1.37 -1.71
N VAL A 193 2.92 -1.92 -1.54
CA VAL A 193 2.36 -2.87 -2.52
C VAL A 193 1.85 -2.14 -3.77
N GLY A 194 0.92 -1.19 -3.61
CA GLY A 194 0.24 -0.53 -4.72
C GLY A 194 1.12 0.46 -5.48
N GLU A 195 1.89 1.25 -4.75
CA GLU A 195 2.73 2.34 -5.29
C GLU A 195 4.16 1.86 -5.61
N GLY A 196 4.56 0.68 -5.12
CA GLY A 196 5.92 0.15 -5.23
C GLY A 196 6.00 -1.22 -5.88
N ALA A 197 5.58 -2.30 -5.20
CA ALA A 197 5.75 -3.68 -5.66
C ALA A 197 5.07 -3.95 -7.00
N ILE A 198 3.89 -3.40 -7.23
CA ILE A 198 3.17 -3.57 -8.49
C ILE A 198 3.90 -2.87 -9.65
N PRO A 199 4.25 -1.56 -9.58
CA PRO A 199 5.03 -0.91 -10.62
C PRO A 199 6.40 -1.57 -10.85
N LEU A 200 7.05 -2.01 -9.78
CA LEU A 200 8.35 -2.68 -9.86
C LEU A 200 8.25 -4.02 -10.61
N SER A 201 7.23 -4.85 -10.28
CA SER A 201 7.00 -6.13 -10.97
C SER A 201 6.68 -5.95 -12.46
N ILE A 202 5.95 -4.90 -12.81
CA ILE A 202 5.68 -4.56 -14.21
C ILE A 202 6.98 -4.16 -14.93
N GLY A 203 7.76 -3.26 -14.33
CA GLY A 203 9.02 -2.83 -14.91
C GLY A 203 10.00 -4.01 -15.13
N TYR A 204 10.10 -4.89 -14.14
CA TYR A 204 10.94 -6.08 -14.24
C TYR A 204 10.45 -7.06 -15.30
N SER A 205 9.14 -7.33 -15.37
CA SER A 205 8.57 -8.22 -16.37
C SER A 205 8.81 -7.74 -17.81
N GLN A 206 8.71 -6.44 -18.04
CA GLN A 206 8.97 -5.84 -19.36
C GLN A 206 10.44 -5.93 -19.78
N ILE A 207 11.38 -5.82 -18.82
CA ILE A 207 12.81 -5.88 -19.11
C ILE A 207 13.26 -7.34 -19.29
N LEU A 208 12.79 -8.23 -18.41
CA LEU A 208 13.24 -9.62 -18.36
C LEU A 208 12.46 -10.57 -19.28
N GLY A 209 11.39 -10.10 -19.93
CA GLY A 209 10.53 -10.93 -20.78
C GLY A 209 9.75 -12.01 -20.02
N SER A 210 9.58 -11.83 -18.71
CA SER A 210 8.85 -12.74 -17.83
C SER A 210 7.41 -12.28 -17.58
N THR A 211 6.61 -13.07 -16.85
CA THR A 211 5.27 -12.63 -16.46
C THR A 211 5.34 -11.66 -15.27
N GLN A 212 4.43 -10.69 -15.22
CA GLN A 212 4.33 -9.75 -14.11
C GLN A 212 4.06 -10.46 -12.76
N GLY A 213 3.32 -11.58 -12.79
CA GLY A 213 3.01 -12.35 -11.61
C GLY A 213 4.19 -13.08 -11.00
N GLU A 214 5.07 -13.66 -11.83
CA GLU A 214 6.34 -14.25 -11.36
C GLU A 214 7.18 -13.19 -10.65
N GLN A 215 7.33 -12.02 -11.27
CA GLN A 215 8.09 -10.92 -10.67
C GLN A 215 7.44 -10.43 -9.37
N PHE A 216 6.11 -10.32 -9.33
CA PHE A 216 5.40 -9.92 -8.13
C PHE A 216 5.55 -10.95 -7.00
N ALA A 217 5.47 -12.25 -7.29
CA ALA A 217 5.66 -13.32 -6.30
C ALA A 217 7.04 -13.27 -5.64
N MET A 218 8.08 -12.92 -6.40
CA MET A 218 9.46 -12.79 -5.89
C MET A 218 9.65 -11.51 -5.05
N ILE A 219 8.92 -10.45 -5.35
CA ILE A 219 9.04 -9.12 -4.72
C ILE A 219 8.26 -9.03 -3.41
N ILE A 220 7.03 -9.55 -3.38
CA ILE A 220 6.07 -9.26 -2.29
C ILE A 220 6.52 -9.74 -0.91
N PRO A 221 7.21 -10.88 -0.74
CA PRO A 221 7.68 -11.31 0.58
C PRO A 221 8.64 -10.31 1.24
N ALA A 222 9.53 -9.70 0.44
CA ALA A 222 10.45 -8.67 0.95
C ALA A 222 9.71 -7.43 1.48
N VAL A 223 8.70 -6.96 0.75
CA VAL A 223 7.88 -5.82 1.16
C VAL A 223 7.17 -6.10 2.48
N MET A 224 6.57 -7.29 2.62
CA MET A 224 5.81 -7.67 3.82
C MET A 224 6.71 -7.85 5.05
N LEU A 225 7.81 -8.59 4.89
CA LEU A 225 8.76 -8.83 5.98
C LEU A 225 9.52 -7.55 6.34
N GLY A 226 9.87 -6.71 5.36
CA GLY A 226 10.48 -5.40 5.61
C GLY A 226 9.57 -4.51 6.46
N SER A 227 8.29 -4.46 6.13
CA SER A 227 7.29 -3.71 6.91
C SER A 227 7.15 -4.25 8.34
N LEU A 228 7.12 -5.57 8.52
CA LEU A 228 7.11 -6.18 9.85
C LEU A 228 8.31 -5.75 10.69
N CYS A 229 9.52 -5.82 10.12
CA CYS A 229 10.74 -5.39 10.80
C CYS A 229 10.67 -3.90 11.19
N ALA A 230 10.17 -3.05 10.28
CA ALA A 230 10.02 -1.62 10.54
C ALA A 230 9.01 -1.33 11.67
N ILE A 231 7.91 -2.06 11.75
CA ILE A 231 6.91 -1.95 12.83
C ILE A 231 7.54 -2.30 14.18
N ILE A 232 8.24 -3.44 14.26
CA ILE A 232 8.90 -3.90 15.49
C ILE A 232 9.96 -2.88 15.94
N LEU A 233 10.83 -2.43 15.03
CA LEU A 233 11.89 -1.47 15.35
C LEU A 233 11.31 -0.11 15.76
N SER A 234 10.19 0.32 15.18
CA SER A 234 9.53 1.57 15.57
C SER A 234 8.90 1.48 16.97
N GLY A 235 8.38 0.33 17.35
CA GLY A 235 7.96 0.07 18.74
C GLY A 235 9.13 0.13 19.74
N LEU A 236 10.30 -0.39 19.37
CA LEU A 236 11.52 -0.27 20.18
C LEU A 236 12.03 1.17 20.24
N LEU A 237 11.94 1.95 19.18
CA LEU A 237 12.27 3.38 19.18
C LEU A 237 11.35 4.18 20.11
N LYS A 238 10.06 3.83 20.19
CA LYS A 238 9.15 4.42 21.18
C LYS A 238 9.65 4.17 22.59
N GLN A 239 9.98 2.91 22.93
CA GLN A 239 10.51 2.58 24.25
C GLN A 239 11.82 3.34 24.55
N LEU A 240 12.67 3.54 23.54
CA LEU A 240 13.87 4.36 23.69
C LEU A 240 13.54 5.82 24.00
N GLY A 241 12.55 6.40 23.29
CA GLY A 241 12.06 7.76 23.53
C GLY A 241 11.44 7.92 24.92
N ASP A 242 10.66 6.95 25.37
CA ASP A 242 10.05 6.94 26.71
C ASP A 242 11.11 6.89 27.82
N ARG A 243 12.23 6.18 27.61
CA ARG A 243 13.34 6.11 28.55
C ARG A 243 14.29 7.31 28.49
N LYS A 244 14.40 7.97 27.36
CA LYS A 244 15.29 9.10 27.09
C LYS A 244 14.53 10.25 26.43
N PRO A 245 13.78 11.04 27.20
CA PRO A 245 12.93 12.13 26.65
C PRO A 245 13.69 13.16 25.85
N GLU A 246 14.99 13.35 26.06
CA GLU A 246 15.84 14.26 25.31
C GLU A 246 16.06 13.84 23.85
N LEU A 247 15.77 12.58 23.51
CA LEU A 247 15.92 12.04 22.15
C LEU A 247 14.65 12.09 21.34
N THR A 248 13.52 12.42 21.96
CA THR A 248 12.20 12.41 21.32
C THR A 248 11.53 13.78 21.42
N GLY A 249 10.83 14.17 20.34
CA GLY A 249 9.98 15.36 20.29
C GLY A 249 8.50 15.05 20.48
N ASN A 250 8.15 13.80 20.85
CA ASN A 250 6.75 13.33 20.99
C ASN A 250 5.89 13.69 19.79
N GLY A 251 6.44 13.47 18.58
CA GLY A 251 5.79 13.78 17.32
C GLY A 251 6.24 15.08 16.66
N MET A 252 7.06 15.89 17.33
CA MET A 252 7.75 17.01 16.69
C MET A 252 9.03 16.51 16.02
N LEU A 253 9.22 16.83 14.75
CA LEU A 253 10.40 16.38 14.00
C LEU A 253 11.62 17.25 14.28
N LEU A 254 11.45 18.56 14.44
CA LEU A 254 12.53 19.55 14.64
C LEU A 254 12.64 19.99 16.08
N LYS A 255 13.87 20.19 16.54
CA LYS A 255 14.18 20.79 17.87
C LYS A 255 13.89 22.28 17.96
N THR A 256 13.71 22.96 16.83
CA THR A 256 13.50 24.41 16.72
C THR A 256 12.01 24.80 16.57
N GLY A 257 11.10 24.11 17.26
CA GLY A 257 9.74 24.61 17.51
C GLY A 257 8.90 25.04 16.28
N ASP A 258 9.11 24.44 15.11
CA ASP A 258 8.35 24.76 13.89
C ASP A 258 6.93 24.13 13.98
N SER A 259 6.07 24.78 14.78
CA SER A 259 4.64 24.44 14.92
C SER A 259 3.86 24.57 13.60
N ASP A 260 4.38 25.34 12.65
CA ASP A 260 3.73 25.62 11.36
C ASP A 260 3.52 24.37 10.49
N VAL A 261 4.37 23.34 10.64
CA VAL A 261 4.25 22.12 9.83
C VAL A 261 3.18 21.20 10.39
N LEU A 262 2.98 21.18 11.70
CA LEU A 262 1.89 20.42 12.35
C LEU A 262 0.51 21.07 12.09
N GLY A 263 0.45 22.40 12.03
CA GLY A 263 -0.76 23.12 11.64
C GLY A 263 -1.23 22.81 10.21
N LEU A 264 -0.30 22.57 9.29
CA LEU A 264 -0.63 22.17 7.91
C LEU A 264 -1.13 20.71 7.81
N ALA A 265 -0.83 19.87 8.80
CA ALA A 265 -1.31 18.49 8.86
C ALA A 265 -2.77 18.38 9.34
N GLU A 266 -3.29 19.40 10.00
CA GLU A 266 -4.63 19.41 10.59
C GLU A 266 -5.74 19.95 9.67
N ASP A 267 -5.61 19.91 8.36
CA ASP A 267 -6.77 20.18 7.49
C ASP A 267 -7.81 19.05 7.65
N LYS A 268 -8.43 19.04 8.85
CA LYS A 268 -9.51 18.14 9.30
C LYS A 268 -10.86 18.45 8.65
N ASN A 269 -10.89 19.26 7.60
CA ASN A 269 -12.09 19.40 6.82
C ASN A 269 -12.43 18.03 6.25
N LYS A 270 -13.38 17.35 6.85
CA LYS A 270 -14.11 16.22 6.25
C LYS A 270 -14.69 16.74 4.93
N LYS A 271 -13.88 16.69 3.87
CA LYS A 271 -14.35 17.05 2.53
C LYS A 271 -15.54 16.16 2.24
N THR A 272 -16.68 16.75 1.98
CA THR A 272 -17.88 16.06 1.51
C THR A 272 -17.53 15.32 0.22
N LEU A 273 -17.97 14.07 0.09
CA LEU A 273 -17.81 13.33 -1.15
C LEU A 273 -18.55 14.04 -2.28
N ASP A 274 -17.83 14.35 -3.34
CA ASP A 274 -18.39 14.97 -4.54
C ASP A 274 -18.16 14.05 -5.74
N LEU A 275 -19.26 13.50 -6.26
CA LEU A 275 -19.23 12.55 -7.36
C LEU A 275 -18.67 13.14 -8.66
N TYR A 276 -18.93 14.43 -8.95
CA TYR A 276 -18.38 15.10 -10.12
C TYR A 276 -16.87 15.32 -9.99
N GLN A 277 -16.40 15.66 -8.80
CA GLN A 277 -14.96 15.74 -8.53
C GLN A 277 -14.29 14.37 -8.69
N MET A 278 -14.90 13.31 -8.14
CA MET A 278 -14.38 11.94 -8.28
C MET A 278 -14.28 11.53 -9.75
N ALA A 279 -15.31 11.79 -10.54
CA ALA A 279 -15.31 11.49 -11.97
C ALA A 279 -14.19 12.26 -12.70
N ALA A 280 -14.05 13.55 -12.43
CA ALA A 280 -12.99 14.37 -13.01
C ALA A 280 -11.60 13.89 -12.59
N GLY A 281 -11.43 13.48 -11.34
CA GLY A 281 -10.20 12.90 -10.83
C GLY A 281 -9.84 11.56 -11.46
N ALA A 282 -10.83 10.71 -11.74
CA ALA A 282 -10.62 9.45 -12.48
C ALA A 282 -10.16 9.71 -13.93
N ILE A 283 -10.80 10.64 -14.62
CA ILE A 283 -10.41 11.05 -16.00
C ILE A 283 -8.98 11.60 -15.98
N LEU A 284 -8.66 12.46 -15.02
CA LEU A 284 -7.32 13.01 -14.85
C LEU A 284 -6.26 11.91 -14.64
N ALA A 285 -6.54 10.93 -13.78
CA ALA A 285 -5.63 9.82 -13.51
C ALA A 285 -5.37 8.98 -14.77
N ILE A 286 -6.42 8.67 -15.53
CA ILE A 286 -6.30 7.98 -16.83
C ILE A 286 -5.51 8.86 -17.82
N GLY A 287 -5.76 10.17 -17.86
CA GLY A 287 -5.00 11.11 -18.68
C GLY A 287 -3.51 11.09 -18.38
N PHE A 288 -3.12 11.12 -17.11
CA PHE A 288 -1.72 10.98 -16.70
C PHE A 288 -1.13 9.62 -17.11
N PHE A 289 -1.91 8.55 -17.03
CA PHE A 289 -1.48 7.23 -17.49
C PHE A 289 -1.22 7.23 -19.01
N MET A 290 -2.11 7.81 -19.79
CA MET A 290 -1.94 7.91 -21.26
C MET A 290 -0.72 8.77 -21.62
N VAL A 291 -0.53 9.92 -20.95
CA VAL A 291 0.68 10.74 -21.11
C VAL A 291 1.93 9.95 -20.72
N GLY A 292 1.88 9.19 -19.61
CA GLY A 292 2.98 8.34 -19.18
C GLY A 292 3.31 7.26 -20.20
N THR A 293 2.29 6.62 -20.78
CA THR A 293 2.45 5.59 -21.81
C THR A 293 3.07 6.16 -23.08
N LEU A 294 2.57 7.31 -23.56
CA LEU A 294 3.12 7.99 -24.73
C LEU A 294 4.59 8.41 -24.50
N ALA A 295 4.87 9.03 -23.36
CA ALA A 295 6.22 9.51 -23.06
C ALA A 295 7.20 8.38 -22.74
N ALA A 296 6.72 7.20 -22.36
CA ALA A 296 7.54 6.01 -22.10
C ALA A 296 8.39 5.61 -23.31
N GLU A 297 7.86 5.76 -24.52
CA GLU A 297 8.57 5.47 -25.77
C GLU A 297 9.81 6.36 -25.95
N PHE A 298 9.73 7.62 -25.52
CA PHE A 298 10.83 8.59 -25.63
C PHE A 298 11.82 8.51 -24.46
N VAL A 299 11.29 8.29 -23.24
CA VAL A 299 12.09 8.29 -22.02
C VAL A 299 12.73 6.92 -21.77
N GLY A 300 12.15 5.85 -22.31
CA GLY A 300 12.62 4.48 -22.11
C GLY A 300 12.36 3.94 -20.71
N LEU A 301 11.40 4.50 -19.96
CA LEU A 301 10.92 4.02 -18.67
C LEU A 301 9.49 3.52 -18.79
N PRO A 302 9.04 2.56 -17.96
CA PRO A 302 7.64 2.11 -17.95
C PRO A 302 6.65 3.26 -17.75
N GLY A 303 5.51 3.23 -18.46
CA GLY A 303 4.50 4.28 -18.44
C GLY A 303 4.03 4.70 -17.02
N PRO A 304 3.76 3.76 -16.08
CA PRO A 304 3.40 4.11 -14.71
C PRO A 304 4.43 4.97 -13.97
N ILE A 305 5.72 4.81 -14.28
CA ILE A 305 6.79 5.61 -13.67
C ILE A 305 6.80 7.02 -14.26
N VAL A 306 6.69 7.13 -15.59
CA VAL A 306 6.62 8.44 -16.24
C VAL A 306 5.38 9.21 -15.80
N MET A 307 4.24 8.52 -15.68
CA MET A 307 3.01 9.06 -15.11
C MET A 307 3.21 9.61 -13.69
N LEU A 308 3.92 8.86 -12.85
CA LEU A 308 4.20 9.26 -11.47
C LEU A 308 4.98 10.57 -11.41
N PHE A 309 6.04 10.71 -12.23
CA PHE A 309 6.79 11.96 -12.33
C PHE A 309 5.95 13.10 -12.88
N ALA A 310 5.11 12.85 -13.89
CA ALA A 310 4.21 13.85 -14.44
C ALA A 310 3.22 14.36 -13.37
N ALA A 311 2.61 13.47 -12.59
CA ALA A 311 1.73 13.84 -11.49
C ALA A 311 2.47 14.63 -10.39
N PHE A 312 3.70 14.21 -10.05
CA PHE A 312 4.54 14.92 -9.08
C PHE A 312 4.88 16.34 -9.55
N LEU A 313 5.33 16.49 -10.81
CA LEU A 313 5.65 17.82 -11.39
C LEU A 313 4.41 18.72 -11.45
N ALA A 314 3.27 18.17 -11.89
CA ALA A 314 2.02 18.91 -11.92
C ALA A 314 1.62 19.43 -10.52
N LYS A 315 1.81 18.60 -9.47
CA LYS A 315 1.57 18.97 -8.08
C LYS A 315 2.59 20.00 -7.58
N TYR A 316 3.87 19.78 -7.90
CA TYR A 316 4.97 20.66 -7.46
C TYR A 316 4.82 22.07 -8.02
N PHE A 317 4.51 22.20 -9.30
CA PHE A 317 4.30 23.51 -9.95
C PHE A 317 2.90 24.10 -9.71
N GLY A 318 1.95 23.31 -9.20
CA GLY A 318 0.59 23.78 -8.95
C GLY A 318 -0.20 24.02 -10.25
N TRP A 319 0.04 23.22 -11.28
CA TRP A 319 -0.63 23.35 -12.60
C TRP A 319 -2.10 22.95 -12.57
N LEU A 320 -2.51 22.18 -11.56
CA LEU A 320 -3.86 21.64 -11.48
C LEU A 320 -4.74 22.46 -10.54
N PRO A 321 -5.98 22.73 -10.89
CA PRO A 321 -6.94 23.30 -9.95
C PRO A 321 -7.25 22.30 -8.82
N LYS A 322 -7.44 22.86 -7.63
CA LYS A 322 -7.66 22.07 -6.38
C LYS A 322 -8.84 21.09 -6.51
N PHE A 323 -9.86 21.44 -7.25
CA PHE A 323 -11.02 20.59 -7.56
C PHE A 323 -10.60 19.25 -8.19
N LEU A 324 -9.67 19.24 -9.14
CA LEU A 324 -9.16 18.03 -9.79
C LEU A 324 -8.25 17.21 -8.84
N GLU A 325 -7.44 17.88 -8.04
CA GLU A 325 -6.60 17.23 -7.04
C GLU A 325 -7.43 16.52 -5.97
N ASP A 326 -8.46 17.20 -5.45
CA ASP A 326 -9.39 16.66 -4.47
C ASP A 326 -10.20 15.49 -5.04
N GLY A 327 -10.60 15.59 -6.29
CA GLY A 327 -11.28 14.52 -7.02
C GLY A 327 -10.40 13.27 -7.20
N ALA A 328 -9.15 13.45 -7.62
CA ALA A 328 -8.18 12.35 -7.73
C ALA A 328 -7.94 11.66 -6.38
N GLN A 329 -7.85 12.43 -5.28
CA GLN A 329 -7.70 11.89 -3.94
C GLN A 329 -8.95 11.10 -3.48
N GLN A 330 -10.16 11.62 -3.76
CA GLN A 330 -11.39 10.92 -3.39
C GLN A 330 -11.52 9.59 -4.17
N MET A 331 -11.19 9.61 -5.46
CA MET A 331 -11.20 8.42 -6.30
C MET A 331 -10.16 7.39 -5.87
N GLN A 332 -8.98 7.82 -5.52
CA GLN A 332 -7.94 6.96 -4.96
C GLN A 332 -8.41 6.30 -3.65
N ARG A 333 -9.03 7.05 -2.73
CA ARG A 333 -9.59 6.48 -1.50
C ARG A 333 -10.65 5.42 -1.77
N PHE A 334 -11.54 5.68 -2.74
CA PHE A 334 -12.55 4.71 -3.16
C PHE A 334 -11.88 3.43 -3.68
N PHE A 335 -10.90 3.53 -4.58
CA PHE A 335 -10.20 2.37 -5.12
C PHE A 335 -9.43 1.59 -4.06
N VAL A 336 -8.78 2.26 -3.12
CA VAL A 336 -8.09 1.60 -1.99
C VAL A 336 -9.05 0.80 -1.13
N ILE A 337 -10.26 1.31 -0.87
CA ILE A 337 -11.25 0.63 -0.04
C ILE A 337 -11.95 -0.49 -0.81
N ALA A 338 -12.40 -0.22 -2.04
CA ALA A 338 -13.29 -1.10 -2.77
C ALA A 338 -12.57 -2.12 -3.66
N VAL A 339 -11.35 -1.82 -4.13
CA VAL A 339 -10.69 -2.57 -5.20
C VAL A 339 -9.41 -3.28 -4.74
N THR A 340 -8.71 -2.79 -3.71
CA THR A 340 -7.40 -3.35 -3.34
C THR A 340 -7.46 -4.84 -3.01
N TYR A 341 -8.32 -5.28 -2.11
CA TYR A 341 -8.37 -6.70 -1.73
C TYR A 341 -8.94 -7.61 -2.81
N PRO A 342 -10.01 -7.22 -3.54
CA PRO A 342 -10.41 -7.92 -4.76
C PRO A 342 -9.27 -8.09 -5.77
N LEU A 343 -8.52 -7.03 -6.06
CA LEU A 343 -7.40 -7.07 -6.98
C LEU A 343 -6.25 -7.96 -6.47
N LEU A 344 -5.92 -7.91 -5.19
CA LEU A 344 -4.91 -8.78 -4.59
C LEU A 344 -5.29 -10.25 -4.67
N LEU A 345 -6.58 -10.58 -4.53
CA LEU A 345 -7.07 -11.94 -4.80
C LEU A 345 -6.83 -12.32 -6.26
N ALA A 346 -7.19 -11.44 -7.20
CA ALA A 346 -7.00 -11.71 -8.61
C ALA A 346 -5.52 -11.93 -8.97
N VAL A 347 -4.62 -11.12 -8.40
CA VAL A 347 -3.17 -11.30 -8.55
C VAL A 347 -2.73 -12.63 -7.94
N GLY A 348 -3.29 -13.02 -6.78
CA GLY A 348 -3.01 -14.31 -6.13
C GLY A 348 -3.43 -15.51 -6.99
N VAL A 349 -4.63 -15.44 -7.61
CA VAL A 349 -5.16 -16.53 -8.45
C VAL A 349 -4.45 -16.58 -9.80
N ALA A 350 -4.34 -15.45 -10.50
CA ALA A 350 -3.97 -15.43 -11.90
C ALA A 350 -2.47 -15.23 -12.15
N LYS A 351 -1.74 -14.63 -11.19
CA LYS A 351 -0.40 -14.12 -11.45
C LYS A 351 0.66 -14.54 -10.42
N THR A 352 0.30 -15.23 -9.34
CA THR A 352 1.25 -15.53 -8.26
C THR A 352 1.43 -17.04 -8.10
N PRO A 353 2.42 -17.68 -8.76
CA PRO A 353 2.72 -19.09 -8.55
C PRO A 353 3.19 -19.32 -7.10
N TRP A 354 2.54 -20.24 -6.38
CA TRP A 354 2.86 -20.56 -4.99
C TRP A 354 4.31 -21.06 -4.81
N GLU A 355 4.79 -21.86 -5.74
CA GLU A 355 6.16 -22.40 -5.74
C GLU A 355 7.21 -21.28 -5.81
N ALA A 356 6.98 -20.29 -6.67
CA ALA A 356 7.89 -19.15 -6.79
C ALA A 356 7.92 -18.34 -5.50
N LEU A 357 6.78 -18.20 -4.83
CA LEU A 357 6.67 -17.46 -3.59
C LEU A 357 7.43 -18.12 -2.44
N ILE A 358 7.28 -19.45 -2.26
CA ILE A 358 7.96 -20.16 -1.17
C ILE A 358 9.45 -20.36 -1.43
N SER A 359 9.88 -20.38 -2.68
CA SER A 359 11.27 -20.62 -3.06
C SER A 359 12.24 -19.54 -2.57
N VAL A 360 11.76 -18.30 -2.38
CA VAL A 360 12.60 -17.17 -1.94
C VAL A 360 12.73 -17.06 -0.42
N ILE A 361 11.86 -17.71 0.36
CA ILE A 361 11.84 -17.57 1.82
C ILE A 361 12.89 -18.51 2.45
N SER A 362 13.89 -17.93 3.07
CA SER A 362 14.98 -18.64 3.76
C SER A 362 15.46 -17.86 4.99
N PRO A 363 16.17 -18.47 5.94
CA PRO A 363 16.79 -17.75 7.06
C PRO A 363 17.73 -16.62 6.60
N ALA A 364 18.51 -16.86 5.54
CA ALA A 364 19.39 -15.86 4.94
C ALA A 364 18.61 -14.67 4.40
N TYR A 365 17.47 -14.93 3.75
CA TYR A 365 16.54 -13.91 3.25
C TYR A 365 16.01 -13.02 4.38
N PHE A 366 15.52 -13.65 5.48
CA PHE A 366 15.00 -12.91 6.63
C PHE A 366 16.09 -12.06 7.33
N ILE A 367 17.29 -12.61 7.54
CA ILE A 367 18.42 -11.89 8.15
C ILE A 367 18.81 -10.69 7.29
N THR A 368 18.87 -10.87 5.97
CA THR A 368 19.20 -9.78 5.03
C THR A 368 18.18 -8.65 5.13
N ILE A 369 16.88 -8.96 5.18
CA ILE A 369 15.81 -7.98 5.35
C ILE A 369 15.94 -7.26 6.68
N PHE A 370 16.09 -8.00 7.79
CA PHE A 370 16.19 -7.42 9.12
C PHE A 370 17.38 -6.47 9.26
N VAL A 371 18.57 -6.89 8.81
CA VAL A 371 19.79 -6.06 8.83
C VAL A 371 19.62 -4.83 7.97
N THR A 372 18.99 -4.96 6.79
CA THR A 372 18.69 -3.82 5.91
C THR A 372 17.81 -2.79 6.63
N VAL A 373 16.67 -3.22 7.17
CA VAL A 373 15.72 -2.32 7.84
C VAL A 373 16.35 -1.70 9.09
N LEU A 374 17.09 -2.49 9.87
CA LEU A 374 17.82 -2.00 11.04
C LEU A 374 18.82 -0.91 10.64
N THR A 375 19.56 -1.10 9.54
CA THR A 375 20.51 -0.11 9.03
C THR A 375 19.81 1.17 8.59
N VAL A 376 18.66 1.06 7.91
CA VAL A 376 17.84 2.22 7.53
C VAL A 376 17.39 3.00 8.77
N VAL A 377 16.93 2.32 9.81
CA VAL A 377 16.49 2.92 11.08
C VAL A 377 17.65 3.61 11.81
N VAL A 378 18.78 2.91 11.97
CA VAL A 378 19.95 3.43 12.67
C VAL A 378 20.56 4.62 11.93
N SER A 379 20.66 4.54 10.61
CA SER A 379 21.16 5.66 9.80
C SER A 379 20.23 6.88 9.90
N GLY A 380 18.90 6.66 9.89
CA GLY A 380 17.92 7.73 10.11
C GLY A 380 18.06 8.40 11.47
N TYR A 381 18.34 7.62 12.52
CA TYR A 381 18.64 8.15 13.86
C TYR A 381 19.85 9.09 13.88
N PHE A 382 20.98 8.67 13.31
CA PHE A 382 22.19 9.46 13.28
C PHE A 382 22.09 10.66 12.33
N ALA A 383 21.49 10.49 11.16
CA ALA A 383 21.23 11.58 10.24
C ALA A 383 20.31 12.65 10.85
N GLY A 384 19.27 12.23 11.56
CA GLY A 384 18.37 13.12 12.28
C GLY A 384 19.11 13.92 13.36
N LYS A 385 19.98 13.27 14.14
CA LYS A 385 20.82 13.95 15.14
C LYS A 385 21.74 14.99 14.50
N TRP A 386 22.36 14.66 13.38
CA TRP A 386 23.23 15.58 12.62
C TRP A 386 22.46 16.80 12.11
N MET A 387 21.23 16.61 11.65
CA MET A 387 20.37 17.69 11.14
C MET A 387 19.58 18.45 12.22
N LYS A 388 19.90 18.27 13.50
CA LYS A 388 19.21 18.91 14.63
C LYS A 388 17.72 18.54 14.72
N MET A 389 17.35 17.37 14.21
CA MET A 389 16.04 16.78 14.39
C MET A 389 16.00 15.98 15.71
N TYR A 390 14.81 15.60 16.14
CA TYR A 390 14.68 14.59 17.18
C TYR A 390 15.03 13.21 16.62
N PRO A 391 16.07 12.54 17.14
CA PRO A 391 16.60 11.33 16.53
C PRO A 391 15.60 10.18 16.44
N VAL A 392 14.72 10.04 17.45
CA VAL A 392 13.68 9.00 17.48
C VAL A 392 12.68 9.20 16.36
N GLU A 393 12.14 10.43 16.21
CA GLU A 393 11.21 10.77 15.16
C GLU A 393 11.82 10.64 13.76
N ALA A 394 13.06 11.06 13.59
CA ALA A 394 13.78 10.91 12.32
C ALA A 394 13.96 9.43 11.95
N ALA A 395 14.32 8.58 12.92
CA ALA A 395 14.44 7.14 12.72
C ALA A 395 13.09 6.48 12.38
N ILE A 396 12.01 6.86 13.07
CA ILE A 396 10.66 6.37 12.80
C ILE A 396 10.23 6.74 11.38
N ILE A 397 10.43 8.00 10.94
CA ILE A 397 10.09 8.40 9.57
C ILE A 397 10.98 7.69 8.55
N THR A 398 12.27 7.51 8.84
CA THR A 398 13.16 6.79 7.93
C THR A 398 12.74 5.31 7.81
N SER A 399 12.24 4.69 8.90
CA SER A 399 11.73 3.31 8.86
C SER A 399 10.52 3.14 7.94
N THR A 400 9.70 4.19 7.73
CA THR A 400 8.56 4.12 6.81
C THR A 400 8.97 3.92 5.34
N ARG A 401 10.26 4.12 4.99
CA ARG A 401 10.81 3.68 3.69
C ARG A 401 10.61 2.18 3.44
N CYS A 402 10.61 1.39 4.51
CA CYS A 402 10.46 -0.06 4.44
C CYS A 402 9.00 -0.50 4.69
N SER A 403 8.06 0.41 4.56
CA SER A 403 6.62 0.15 4.78
C SER A 403 5.98 -0.54 3.56
N GLN A 404 4.90 -1.24 3.82
CA GLN A 404 4.07 -1.81 2.76
C GLN A 404 3.11 -0.79 2.09
N GLY A 405 3.30 0.50 2.31
CA GLY A 405 2.45 1.58 1.82
C GLY A 405 1.61 2.22 2.93
N GLY A 406 0.54 2.93 2.58
CA GLY A 406 -0.23 3.72 3.53
C GLY A 406 -0.73 2.96 4.76
N THR A 407 -1.11 1.70 4.65
CA THR A 407 -1.48 0.84 5.79
C THR A 407 -0.28 0.47 6.66
N GLY A 408 0.88 0.25 6.04
CA GLY A 408 2.14 0.01 6.74
C GLY A 408 2.63 1.26 7.47
N ASP A 409 2.49 2.45 6.88
CA ASP A 409 2.79 3.71 7.54
C ASP A 409 1.96 3.89 8.81
N VAL A 410 0.64 3.59 8.73
CA VAL A 410 -0.24 3.60 9.90
C VAL A 410 0.24 2.62 10.96
N ALA A 411 0.62 1.41 10.59
CA ALA A 411 1.07 0.38 11.53
C ALA A 411 2.39 0.80 12.22
N ILE A 412 3.38 1.29 11.46
CA ILE A 412 4.66 1.79 11.97
C ILE A 412 4.45 2.94 12.96
N LEU A 413 3.66 3.95 12.54
CA LEU A 413 3.41 5.13 13.37
C LEU A 413 2.54 4.84 14.60
N SER A 414 1.61 3.88 14.49
CA SER A 414 0.81 3.42 15.64
C SER A 414 1.67 2.65 16.64
N ALA A 415 2.57 1.77 16.18
CA ALA A 415 3.51 1.06 17.04
C ALA A 415 4.46 2.02 17.80
N ALA A 416 4.81 3.13 17.13
CA ALA A 416 5.61 4.20 17.71
C ALA A 416 4.81 5.21 18.55
N ASP A 417 3.47 5.18 18.52
CA ASP A 417 2.59 6.20 19.09
C ASP A 417 2.90 7.62 18.56
N ARG A 418 3.07 7.71 17.22
CA ARG A 418 3.50 8.94 16.51
C ARG A 418 2.66 9.21 15.25
N MET A 419 1.34 8.98 15.33
CA MET A 419 0.41 9.19 14.19
C MET A 419 0.45 10.60 13.61
N VAL A 420 0.84 11.59 14.41
CA VAL A 420 1.02 12.99 13.95
C VAL A 420 2.08 13.12 12.85
N LEU A 421 3.02 12.17 12.75
CA LEU A 421 4.04 12.13 11.70
C LEU A 421 3.54 11.55 10.36
N MET A 422 2.26 11.14 10.26
CA MET A 422 1.69 10.53 9.06
C MET A 422 1.96 11.28 7.74
N PRO A 423 1.87 12.63 7.69
CA PRO A 423 2.18 13.37 6.47
C PRO A 423 3.63 13.20 6.00
N PHE A 424 4.57 13.13 6.93
CA PHE A 424 5.99 12.89 6.62
C PHE A 424 6.25 11.45 6.18
N ALA A 425 5.60 10.50 6.81
CA ALA A 425 5.64 9.09 6.41
C ALA A 425 5.16 8.92 4.97
N GLN A 426 4.05 9.56 4.60
CA GLN A 426 3.53 9.51 3.23
C GLN A 426 4.51 10.09 2.19
N VAL A 427 5.22 11.17 2.53
CA VAL A 427 6.26 11.72 1.65
C VAL A 427 7.42 10.72 1.51
N SER A 428 7.89 10.15 2.61
CA SER A 428 8.93 9.13 2.62
C SER A 428 8.57 7.93 1.74
N THR A 429 7.38 7.39 1.92
CA THR A 429 6.93 6.19 1.25
C THR A 429 6.66 6.43 -0.23
N ARG A 430 5.91 7.47 -0.58
CA ARG A 430 5.49 7.74 -1.96
C ARG A 430 6.62 8.27 -2.83
N LEU A 431 7.23 9.38 -2.43
CA LEU A 431 8.29 9.98 -3.25
C LEU A 431 9.60 9.20 -3.16
N GLY A 432 9.95 8.78 -1.97
CA GLY A 432 11.11 7.92 -1.80
C GLY A 432 10.93 6.57 -2.49
N GLY A 433 9.76 5.94 -2.38
CA GLY A 433 9.42 4.70 -3.08
C GLY A 433 9.53 4.85 -4.59
N ALA A 434 8.93 5.91 -5.14
CA ALA A 434 9.03 6.25 -6.55
C ALA A 434 10.47 6.35 -7.05
N ALA A 435 11.32 7.05 -6.29
CA ALA A 435 12.74 7.17 -6.62
C ALA A 435 13.44 5.79 -6.64
N THR A 436 13.16 4.93 -5.65
CA THR A 436 13.72 3.58 -5.60
C THR A 436 13.25 2.71 -6.76
N VAL A 437 11.95 2.71 -7.08
CA VAL A 437 11.39 1.95 -8.21
C VAL A 437 12.06 2.38 -9.51
N THR A 438 12.18 3.69 -9.73
CA THR A 438 12.83 4.24 -10.93
C THR A 438 14.30 3.82 -11.03
N LEU A 439 15.06 3.98 -9.94
CA LEU A 439 16.48 3.61 -9.91
C LEU A 439 16.65 2.11 -10.12
N ALA A 440 15.85 1.27 -9.50
CA ALA A 440 15.92 -0.17 -9.64
C ALA A 440 15.63 -0.62 -11.09
N ILE A 441 14.60 -0.06 -11.72
CA ILE A 441 14.24 -0.37 -13.10
C ILE A 441 15.34 0.12 -14.07
N PHE A 442 15.84 1.34 -13.87
CA PHE A 442 16.93 1.88 -14.66
C PHE A 442 18.19 1.01 -14.55
N LEU A 443 18.57 0.64 -13.32
CA LEU A 443 19.74 -0.20 -13.07
C LEU A 443 19.58 -1.61 -13.65
N LEU A 444 18.38 -2.21 -13.50
CA LEU A 444 18.07 -3.51 -14.09
C LEU A 444 18.24 -3.47 -15.61
N ARG A 445 17.66 -2.46 -16.24
CA ARG A 445 17.79 -2.27 -17.69
C ARG A 445 19.23 -2.11 -18.13
N TYR A 446 20.04 -1.34 -17.39
CA TYR A 446 21.46 -1.14 -17.69
C TYR A 446 22.29 -2.42 -17.57
N LEU A 447 21.94 -3.31 -16.63
CA LEU A 447 22.66 -4.56 -16.41
C LEU A 447 22.23 -5.70 -17.35
N THR A 448 21.07 -5.57 -18.01
CA THR A 448 20.53 -6.58 -18.94
C THR A 448 20.81 -6.26 -20.40
N HIS A 449 21.28 -5.05 -20.69
CA HIS A 449 21.76 -4.60 -22.01
C HIS A 449 23.26 -4.37 -21.96
#